data_51af62bc83e6eeaeff83f49c0599a999
#
_entry.id   51af62bc83e6eeaeff83f49c0599a999
#
_cell.length_a   1.000
_cell.length_b   1.000
_cell.length_c   1.000
_cell.angle_alpha   90.00
_cell.angle_beta   90.00
_cell.angle_gamma   90.00
#
_symmetry.space_group_name_H-M   'P 1'
#
loop_
_entity.id
_entity.type
_entity.pdbx_description
1 polymer ?
#
loop_
_entity_poly.entity_id
_entity_poly.type
_entity_poly.pdbx_seq_one_letter_code
_entity_poly.pdbx_strand_id
1 'polypeptide(L)'
;PGFFERHAETLQEVRLKDPHSDRAISLQERQMHVLRSQNQALNQRLNEMLRFGSRNDKTQQAMVSWLQQLIEAQEAGAVGAAIESGLASIFEVEVCCLLPIDAGYQALVAQPVCQAYGDCPAELKEKIAQSKQGDLMWQSIAILALPLGEERYAGLVLASSDPQRFTKDMGTFYLKQIAGLAAAALRRVAWQSY
;
A
#
# COMPACT_ATOMS: atom_id res chain seq x y z
N PRO A 1 -29.97 -31.43 27.18
CA PRO A 1 -30.61 -30.36 26.41
C PRO A 1 -32.03 -30.07 26.91
N GLY A 2 -32.88 -31.10 27.15
CA GLY A 2 -34.31 -30.92 27.53
C GLY A 2 -34.63 -30.42 28.92
N PHE A 3 -33.65 -30.22 29.81
CA PHE A 3 -33.90 -29.67 31.14
C PHE A 3 -34.27 -28.18 31.08
N PHE A 4 -33.53 -27.38 30.33
CA PHE A 4 -33.78 -25.95 30.22
C PHE A 4 -35.01 -25.60 29.40
N GLU A 5 -35.39 -26.44 28.42
CA GLU A 5 -36.66 -26.27 27.70
C GLU A 5 -37.89 -26.45 28.58
N ARG A 6 -37.80 -27.34 29.58
CA ARG A 6 -38.88 -27.61 30.54
C ARG A 6 -38.93 -26.64 31.71
N HIS A 7 -37.84 -25.89 31.94
CA HIS A 7 -37.72 -24.96 33.08
C HIS A 7 -37.29 -23.58 32.60
N ALA A 8 -37.95 -23.05 31.57
CA ALA A 8 -37.63 -21.72 31.00
C ALA A 8 -37.76 -20.59 32.04
N GLU A 9 -38.67 -20.73 32.97
CA GLU A 9 -38.87 -19.76 34.07
C GLU A 9 -37.65 -19.68 35.02
N THR A 10 -36.96 -20.80 35.24
CA THR A 10 -35.78 -20.87 36.11
C THR A 10 -34.59 -20.10 35.48
N LEU A 11 -34.55 -19.99 34.14
CA LEU A 11 -33.52 -19.22 33.45
C LEU A 11 -33.66 -17.70 33.66
N GLN A 12 -34.86 -17.21 33.91
CA GLN A 12 -35.11 -15.80 34.18
C GLN A 12 -34.64 -15.40 35.59
N GLU A 13 -34.58 -16.35 36.54
CA GLU A 13 -34.13 -16.13 37.91
C GLU A 13 -32.61 -16.29 38.06
N VAL A 14 -31.92 -16.87 37.10
CA VAL A 14 -30.46 -17.07 37.16
C VAL A 14 -29.76 -15.72 37.08
N ARG A 15 -29.17 -15.30 38.17
CA ARG A 15 -28.33 -14.10 38.27
C ARG A 15 -26.87 -14.50 38.27
N LEU A 16 -26.13 -13.96 37.31
CA LEU A 16 -24.70 -14.15 37.21
C LEU A 16 -23.95 -12.92 37.74
N LYS A 17 -22.79 -13.14 38.36
CA LYS A 17 -21.92 -12.05 38.79
C LYS A 17 -21.30 -11.39 37.56
N ASP A 18 -21.43 -10.08 37.44
CA ASP A 18 -20.76 -9.33 36.37
C ASP A 18 -19.25 -9.31 36.65
N PRO A 19 -18.39 -9.72 35.68
CA PRO A 19 -16.94 -9.70 35.86
C PRO A 19 -16.34 -8.30 36.00
N HIS A 20 -17.10 -7.24 35.64
CA HIS A 20 -16.64 -5.85 35.67
C HIS A 20 -17.36 -4.99 36.72
N SER A 21 -18.36 -5.54 37.39
CA SER A 21 -19.08 -4.88 38.53
C SER A 21 -19.55 -5.91 39.53
N ASP A 22 -19.63 -5.54 40.84
CA ASP A 22 -20.13 -6.41 41.88
C ASP A 22 -21.68 -6.60 41.86
N ARG A 23 -22.32 -6.18 40.77
CA ARG A 23 -23.78 -6.23 40.61
C ARG A 23 -24.22 -7.55 40.00
N ALA A 24 -25.20 -8.22 40.60
CA ALA A 24 -25.80 -9.39 39.99
C ALA A 24 -26.74 -8.98 38.83
N ILE A 25 -26.44 -9.46 37.62
CA ILE A 25 -27.22 -9.24 36.39
C ILE A 25 -27.97 -10.52 36.01
N SER A 26 -29.10 -10.39 35.32
CA SER A 26 -29.83 -11.53 34.79
C SER A 26 -29.05 -12.16 33.62
N LEU A 27 -29.24 -13.46 33.36
CA LEU A 27 -28.66 -14.14 32.22
C LEU A 27 -29.01 -13.45 30.87
N GLN A 28 -30.24 -12.97 30.77
CA GLN A 28 -30.72 -12.24 29.59
C GLN A 28 -29.98 -10.91 29.38
N GLU A 29 -29.77 -10.14 30.44
CA GLU A 29 -29.02 -8.88 30.38
C GLU A 29 -27.58 -9.13 29.90
N ARG A 30 -26.94 -10.21 30.40
CA ARG A 30 -25.60 -10.59 29.95
C ARG A 30 -25.58 -11.02 28.49
N GLN A 31 -26.55 -11.83 28.04
CA GLN A 31 -26.67 -12.21 26.65
C GLN A 31 -26.85 -10.99 25.71
N MET A 32 -27.74 -10.07 26.15
CA MET A 32 -27.94 -8.81 25.39
C MET A 32 -26.69 -7.95 25.32
N HIS A 33 -25.92 -7.87 26.40
CA HIS A 33 -24.65 -7.14 26.40
C HIS A 33 -23.64 -7.78 25.45
N VAL A 34 -23.49 -9.10 25.48
CA VAL A 34 -22.60 -9.85 24.58
C VAL A 34 -23.03 -9.63 23.13
N LEU A 35 -24.31 -9.76 22.80
CA LEU A 35 -24.83 -9.55 21.46
C LEU A 35 -24.59 -8.10 20.96
N ARG A 36 -24.80 -7.10 21.80
CA ARG A 36 -24.53 -5.70 21.47
C ARG A 36 -23.03 -5.48 21.21
N SER A 37 -22.16 -6.03 22.03
CA SER A 37 -20.71 -5.94 21.85
C SER A 37 -20.27 -6.62 20.55
N GLN A 38 -20.78 -7.81 20.24
CA GLN A 38 -20.52 -8.50 18.98
C GLN A 38 -21.02 -7.70 17.76
N ASN A 39 -22.21 -7.12 17.84
CA ASN A 39 -22.77 -6.30 16.77
C ASN A 39 -21.92 -5.04 16.53
N GLN A 40 -21.47 -4.38 17.59
CA GLN A 40 -20.57 -3.24 17.49
C GLN A 40 -19.23 -3.63 16.83
N ALA A 41 -18.64 -4.75 17.25
CA ALA A 41 -17.39 -5.25 16.65
C ALA A 41 -17.57 -5.61 15.16
N LEU A 42 -18.69 -6.22 14.78
CA LEU A 42 -19.01 -6.53 13.38
C LEU A 42 -19.18 -5.25 12.55
N ASN A 43 -19.90 -4.25 13.08
CA ASN A 43 -20.06 -2.97 12.40
C ASN A 43 -18.72 -2.22 12.21
N GLN A 44 -17.84 -2.28 13.21
CA GLN A 44 -16.48 -1.71 13.07
C GLN A 44 -15.70 -2.41 11.96
N ARG A 45 -15.68 -3.75 11.95
CA ARG A 45 -15.01 -4.52 10.88
C ARG A 45 -15.59 -4.23 9.50
N LEU A 46 -16.93 -4.14 9.40
CA LEU A 46 -17.60 -3.78 8.14
C LEU A 46 -17.15 -2.39 7.64
N ASN A 47 -17.14 -1.40 8.53
CA ASN A 47 -16.69 -0.05 8.19
C ASN A 47 -15.21 -0.02 7.74
N GLU A 48 -14.34 -0.79 8.39
CA GLU A 48 -12.95 -0.95 7.98
C GLU A 48 -12.84 -1.58 6.59
N MET A 49 -13.58 -2.66 6.34
CA MET A 49 -13.61 -3.31 5.01
C MET A 49 -14.11 -2.37 3.91
N LEU A 50 -15.17 -1.59 4.17
CA LEU A 50 -15.67 -0.59 3.23
C LEU A 50 -14.63 0.51 2.94
N ARG A 51 -13.89 0.95 3.97
CA ARG A 51 -12.81 1.94 3.80
C ARG A 51 -11.66 1.36 2.94
N PHE A 52 -11.26 0.12 3.18
CA PHE A 52 -10.26 -0.56 2.36
C PHE A 52 -10.74 -0.77 0.92
N GLY A 53 -11.99 -1.19 0.72
CA GLY A 53 -12.60 -1.33 -0.60
C GLY A 53 -12.57 0.01 -1.37
N SER A 54 -13.06 1.09 -0.77
CA SER A 54 -13.07 2.40 -1.39
C SER A 54 -11.67 2.94 -1.73
N ARG A 55 -10.67 2.68 -0.89
CA ARG A 55 -9.27 3.04 -1.19
C ARG A 55 -8.75 2.23 -2.38
N ASN A 56 -9.02 0.93 -2.40
CA ASN A 56 -8.61 0.06 -3.49
C ASN A 56 -9.21 0.51 -4.83
N ASP A 57 -10.50 0.83 -4.86
CA ASP A 57 -11.21 1.31 -6.06
C ASP A 57 -10.60 2.63 -6.57
N LYS A 58 -10.29 3.57 -5.68
CA LYS A 58 -9.62 4.82 -6.03
C LYS A 58 -8.25 4.58 -6.65
N THR A 59 -7.44 3.70 -6.04
CA THR A 59 -6.12 3.35 -6.56
C THR A 59 -6.23 2.70 -7.93
N GLN A 60 -7.20 1.82 -8.13
CA GLN A 60 -7.43 1.15 -9.40
C GLN A 60 -7.87 2.15 -10.49
N GLN A 61 -8.77 3.06 -10.18
CA GLN A 61 -9.18 4.13 -11.13
C GLN A 61 -8.00 5.03 -11.51
N ALA A 62 -7.17 5.42 -10.54
CA ALA A 62 -5.98 6.22 -10.78
C ALA A 62 -4.98 5.47 -11.67
N MET A 63 -4.78 4.16 -11.46
CA MET A 63 -3.93 3.33 -12.31
C MET A 63 -4.46 3.24 -13.75
N VAL A 64 -5.77 3.13 -13.96
CA VAL A 64 -6.36 3.14 -15.31
C VAL A 64 -6.12 4.48 -16.00
N SER A 65 -6.34 5.60 -15.31
CA SER A 65 -6.06 6.94 -15.86
C SER A 65 -4.59 7.13 -16.20
N TRP A 66 -3.69 6.62 -15.35
CA TRP A 66 -2.26 6.65 -15.62
C TRP A 66 -1.88 5.81 -16.86
N LEU A 67 -2.47 4.62 -17.00
CA LEU A 67 -2.24 3.78 -18.16
C LEU A 67 -2.67 4.47 -19.45
N GLN A 68 -3.78 5.22 -19.45
CA GLN A 68 -4.20 6.04 -20.58
C GLN A 68 -3.13 7.07 -20.96
N GLN A 69 -2.59 7.81 -19.99
CA GLN A 69 -1.51 8.77 -20.20
C GLN A 69 -0.27 8.12 -20.78
N LEU A 70 0.11 6.91 -20.28
CA LEU A 70 1.24 6.16 -20.81
C LEU A 70 1.03 5.73 -22.26
N ILE A 71 -0.19 5.38 -22.66
CA ILE A 71 -0.52 4.98 -24.03
C ILE A 71 -0.50 6.18 -24.97
N GLU A 72 -0.98 7.33 -24.54
CA GLU A 72 -1.02 8.58 -25.31
C GLU A 72 0.38 9.18 -25.52
N ALA A 73 1.29 8.98 -24.59
CA ALA A 73 2.67 9.46 -24.72
C ALA A 73 3.43 8.68 -25.78
N GLN A 74 3.90 9.35 -26.83
CA GLN A 74 4.58 8.72 -27.99
C GLN A 74 6.09 8.88 -27.95
N GLU A 75 6.61 9.89 -27.27
CA GLU A 75 8.04 10.19 -27.18
C GLU A 75 8.64 9.71 -25.86
N ALA A 76 9.91 9.35 -25.84
CA ALA A 76 10.61 8.83 -24.67
C ALA A 76 10.55 9.79 -23.48
N GLY A 77 10.75 11.10 -23.73
CA GLY A 77 10.64 12.13 -22.69
C GLY A 77 9.22 12.27 -22.14
N ALA A 78 8.19 12.19 -23.01
CA ALA A 78 6.80 12.26 -22.58
C ALA A 78 6.38 11.03 -21.75
N VAL A 79 6.86 9.83 -22.11
CA VAL A 79 6.64 8.60 -21.33
C VAL A 79 7.30 8.69 -19.96
N GLY A 80 8.56 9.17 -19.90
CA GLY A 80 9.26 9.38 -18.62
C GLY A 80 8.50 10.34 -17.71
N ALA A 81 8.09 11.50 -18.26
CA ALA A 81 7.30 12.48 -17.52
C ALA A 81 5.94 11.93 -17.05
N ALA A 82 5.25 11.15 -17.91
CA ALA A 82 3.97 10.51 -17.55
C ALA A 82 4.14 9.45 -16.44
N ILE A 83 5.28 8.73 -16.43
CA ILE A 83 5.59 7.80 -15.34
C ILE A 83 5.78 8.58 -14.04
N GLU A 84 6.65 9.59 -14.03
CA GLU A 84 6.97 10.34 -12.82
C GLU A 84 5.77 11.11 -12.24
N SER A 85 5.08 11.89 -13.08
CA SER A 85 3.95 12.71 -12.64
C SER A 85 2.72 11.88 -12.27
N GLY A 86 2.42 10.84 -13.06
CA GLY A 86 1.29 9.96 -12.83
C GLY A 86 1.44 9.17 -11.52
N LEU A 87 2.60 8.60 -11.28
CA LEU A 87 2.85 7.85 -10.05
C LEU A 87 2.92 8.73 -8.82
N ALA A 88 3.49 9.93 -8.92
CA ALA A 88 3.46 10.91 -7.84
C ALA A 88 2.02 11.22 -7.41
N SER A 89 1.11 11.38 -8.38
CA SER A 89 -0.32 11.62 -8.13
C SER A 89 -1.04 10.41 -7.54
N ILE A 90 -0.82 9.18 -8.10
CA ILE A 90 -1.51 7.95 -7.66
C ILE A 90 -1.12 7.56 -6.24
N PHE A 91 0.18 7.63 -5.95
CA PHE A 91 0.70 7.24 -4.64
C PHE A 91 0.77 8.40 -3.65
N GLU A 92 0.41 9.61 -4.08
CA GLU A 92 0.52 10.81 -3.23
C GLU A 92 1.91 10.87 -2.56
N VAL A 93 2.97 10.60 -3.37
CA VAL A 93 4.36 10.63 -2.91
C VAL A 93 5.03 11.92 -3.36
N GLU A 94 5.92 12.42 -2.53
CA GLU A 94 6.60 13.68 -2.76
C GLU A 94 7.65 13.57 -3.86
N VAL A 95 8.26 12.40 -4.02
CA VAL A 95 9.26 12.13 -5.06
C VAL A 95 8.93 10.84 -5.82
N CYS A 96 8.94 10.98 -7.12
CA CYS A 96 8.97 9.88 -8.07
C CYS A 96 9.99 10.23 -9.16
N CYS A 97 11.01 9.41 -9.35
CA CYS A 97 12.01 9.64 -10.37
C CYS A 97 12.47 8.36 -11.05
N LEU A 98 12.78 8.49 -12.36
CA LEU A 98 13.42 7.47 -13.16
C LEU A 98 14.94 7.69 -13.14
N LEU A 99 15.68 6.62 -12.85
CA LEU A 99 17.13 6.65 -12.78
C LEU A 99 17.72 5.54 -13.67
N PRO A 100 18.83 5.79 -14.34
CA PRO A 100 19.60 4.71 -14.95
C PRO A 100 20.12 3.79 -13.83
N ILE A 101 19.93 2.48 -14.00
CA ILE A 101 20.48 1.47 -13.09
C ILE A 101 21.55 0.70 -13.84
N ASP A 102 22.76 0.71 -13.31
CA ASP A 102 23.87 -0.13 -13.77
C ASP A 102 23.67 -1.59 -13.29
N ALA A 103 24.34 -2.52 -13.96
CA ALA A 103 24.25 -3.96 -13.70
C ALA A 103 24.50 -4.39 -12.24
N GLY A 104 25.17 -3.55 -11.43
CA GLY A 104 25.38 -3.79 -10.00
C GLY A 104 24.11 -3.85 -9.12
N TYR A 105 23.00 -3.30 -9.63
CA TYR A 105 21.70 -3.30 -8.93
C TYR A 105 20.77 -4.44 -9.36
N GLN A 106 21.27 -5.44 -10.08
CA GLN A 106 20.46 -6.57 -10.55
C GLN A 106 19.76 -7.35 -9.41
N ALA A 107 20.28 -7.30 -8.20
CA ALA A 107 19.62 -7.89 -7.04
C ALA A 107 18.23 -7.28 -6.76
N LEU A 108 17.96 -6.06 -7.22
CA LEU A 108 16.67 -5.38 -7.12
C LEU A 108 15.65 -5.85 -8.17
N VAL A 109 16.10 -6.61 -9.18
CA VAL A 109 15.27 -7.00 -10.34
C VAL A 109 14.16 -7.97 -9.96
N ALA A 110 14.39 -8.80 -8.97
CA ALA A 110 13.43 -9.86 -8.61
C ALA A 110 12.20 -9.34 -7.85
N GLN A 111 12.37 -8.31 -7.02
CA GLN A 111 11.26 -7.76 -6.22
C GLN A 111 11.48 -6.26 -5.90
N PRO A 112 10.40 -5.45 -5.80
CA PRO A 112 10.48 -4.10 -5.26
C PRO A 112 11.09 -4.12 -3.85
N VAL A 113 12.03 -3.21 -3.59
CA VAL A 113 12.64 -3.04 -2.28
C VAL A 113 11.99 -1.85 -1.60
N CYS A 114 11.35 -2.08 -0.45
CA CYS A 114 10.81 -1.05 0.42
C CYS A 114 11.65 -0.99 1.69
N GLN A 115 12.16 0.19 2.07
CA GLN A 115 13.05 0.34 3.21
C GLN A 115 13.08 1.77 3.75
N ALA A 116 13.68 1.95 4.93
CA ALA A 116 13.99 3.28 5.43
C ALA A 116 15.02 3.98 4.51
N TYR A 117 14.84 5.29 4.29
CA TYR A 117 15.76 6.06 3.44
C TYR A 117 17.21 6.02 3.97
N GLY A 118 17.39 5.90 5.29
CA GLY A 118 18.69 5.74 5.92
C GLY A 118 19.49 4.53 5.42
N ASP A 119 18.79 3.43 5.11
CA ASP A 119 19.37 2.16 4.63
C ASP A 119 19.68 2.17 3.13
N CYS A 120 19.33 3.25 2.42
CA CYS A 120 19.57 3.37 0.99
C CYS A 120 21.07 3.55 0.68
N PRO A 121 21.61 2.90 -0.38
CA PRO A 121 22.98 3.09 -0.82
C PRO A 121 23.31 4.56 -1.10
N ALA A 122 24.55 4.98 -0.78
CA ALA A 122 24.98 6.39 -0.93
C ALA A 122 24.88 6.86 -2.38
N GLU A 123 25.27 6.03 -3.36
CA GLU A 123 25.20 6.33 -4.79
C GLU A 123 23.76 6.62 -5.25
N LEU A 124 22.78 5.89 -4.72
CA LEU A 124 21.38 6.10 -5.05
C LEU A 124 20.85 7.38 -4.38
N LYS A 125 21.28 7.69 -3.17
CA LYS A 125 20.97 8.96 -2.50
C LYS A 125 21.45 10.17 -3.29
N GLU A 126 22.67 10.11 -3.83
CA GLU A 126 23.22 11.17 -4.67
C GLU A 126 22.42 11.34 -5.97
N LYS A 127 22.07 10.24 -6.65
CA LYS A 127 21.24 10.29 -7.87
C LYS A 127 19.85 10.88 -7.59
N ILE A 128 19.22 10.53 -6.48
CA ILE A 128 17.94 11.09 -6.04
C ILE A 128 18.07 12.60 -5.77
N ALA A 129 19.12 13.00 -5.06
CA ALA A 129 19.38 14.40 -4.75
C ALA A 129 19.63 15.24 -5.99
N GLN A 130 20.29 14.69 -7.01
CA GLN A 130 20.52 15.35 -8.30
C GLN A 130 19.25 15.48 -9.14
N SER A 131 18.34 14.52 -9.06
CA SER A 131 17.12 14.51 -9.88
C SER A 131 16.02 15.46 -9.38
N LYS A 132 16.01 15.80 -8.10
CA LYS A 132 14.99 16.69 -7.49
C LYS A 132 15.62 17.63 -6.47
N GLN A 133 15.45 18.93 -6.69
CA GLN A 133 15.82 19.96 -5.72
C GLN A 133 14.82 19.99 -4.57
N GLY A 134 15.26 19.70 -3.37
CA GLY A 134 14.50 19.91 -2.14
C GLY A 134 15.19 19.28 -0.93
N ASP A 135 15.41 20.08 0.10
CA ASP A 135 15.92 19.68 1.43
C ASP A 135 14.89 18.91 2.27
N LEU A 136 14.05 18.11 1.63
CA LEU A 136 13.07 17.29 2.34
C LEU A 136 13.77 16.07 2.94
N MET A 137 13.56 15.87 4.22
CA MET A 137 14.08 14.71 4.95
C MET A 137 13.24 13.48 4.60
N TRP A 138 13.68 12.74 3.59
CA TRP A 138 13.07 11.46 3.22
C TRP A 138 13.22 10.44 4.35
N GLN A 139 12.16 9.70 4.67
CA GLN A 139 12.18 8.71 5.72
C GLN A 139 11.97 7.28 5.20
N SER A 140 11.19 7.13 4.13
CA SER A 140 10.98 5.83 3.49
C SER A 140 11.13 5.89 1.98
N ILE A 141 11.54 4.78 1.37
CA ILE A 141 11.82 4.68 -0.06
C ILE A 141 11.35 3.33 -0.60
N ALA A 142 10.81 3.33 -1.82
CA ALA A 142 10.59 2.15 -2.62
C ALA A 142 11.41 2.24 -3.91
N ILE A 143 12.13 1.17 -4.22
CA ILE A 143 12.97 1.06 -5.41
C ILE A 143 12.45 -0.09 -6.25
N LEU A 144 12.14 0.19 -7.51
CA LEU A 144 11.62 -0.77 -8.46
C LEU A 144 12.56 -0.86 -9.66
N ALA A 145 12.92 -2.07 -10.04
CA ALA A 145 13.66 -2.28 -11.28
C ALA A 145 12.68 -2.43 -12.46
N LEU A 146 12.94 -1.71 -13.54
CA LEU A 146 12.16 -1.72 -14.76
C LEU A 146 12.99 -2.41 -15.85
N PRO A 147 12.69 -3.68 -16.22
CA PRO A 147 13.44 -4.39 -17.26
C PRO A 147 13.12 -3.80 -18.64
N LEU A 148 14.15 -3.28 -19.33
CA LEU A 148 14.05 -2.67 -20.66
C LEU A 148 14.51 -3.59 -21.77
N GLY A 149 15.17 -4.70 -21.47
CA GLY A 149 15.72 -5.70 -22.37
C GLY A 149 16.49 -6.75 -21.58
N GLU A 150 17.30 -7.57 -22.28
CA GLU A 150 18.01 -8.70 -21.63
C GLU A 150 19.03 -8.27 -20.58
N GLU A 151 19.68 -7.11 -20.72
CA GLU A 151 20.68 -6.60 -19.76
C GLU A 151 20.47 -5.12 -19.41
N ARG A 152 19.36 -4.52 -19.84
CA ARG A 152 19.09 -3.10 -19.61
C ARG A 152 17.96 -2.92 -18.62
N TYR A 153 18.21 -2.08 -17.62
CA TYR A 153 17.25 -1.75 -16.58
C TYR A 153 17.20 -0.24 -16.34
N ALA A 154 16.03 0.25 -16.00
CA ALA A 154 15.87 1.54 -15.36
C ALA A 154 15.44 1.33 -13.91
N GLY A 155 15.72 2.28 -13.04
CA GLY A 155 15.22 2.33 -11.69
C GLY A 155 14.06 3.30 -11.59
N LEU A 156 12.99 2.88 -10.96
CA LEU A 156 11.92 3.78 -10.54
C LEU A 156 11.99 3.90 -9.02
N VAL A 157 12.15 5.12 -8.55
CA VAL A 157 12.32 5.42 -7.13
C VAL A 157 11.15 6.27 -6.67
N LEU A 158 10.51 5.82 -5.60
CA LEU A 158 9.46 6.55 -4.88
C LEU A 158 10.00 6.86 -3.49
N ALA A 159 9.95 8.13 -3.05
CA ALA A 159 10.37 8.50 -1.72
C ALA A 159 9.29 9.32 -1.00
N SER A 160 9.20 9.15 0.31
CA SER A 160 8.24 9.83 1.17
C SER A 160 8.85 10.28 2.48
N SER A 161 8.34 11.40 3.00
CA SER A 161 8.64 11.89 4.34
C SER A 161 7.93 11.07 5.45
N ASP A 162 6.95 10.24 5.10
CA ASP A 162 6.28 9.33 6.03
C ASP A 162 7.09 8.01 6.17
N PRO A 163 7.61 7.67 7.39
CA PRO A 163 8.37 6.45 7.61
C PRO A 163 7.54 5.16 7.44
N GLN A 164 6.20 5.27 7.53
CA GLN A 164 5.29 4.12 7.40
C GLN A 164 4.81 3.89 5.97
N ARG A 165 5.21 4.76 5.02
CA ARG A 165 4.74 4.68 3.64
C ARG A 165 5.29 3.45 2.90
N PHE A 166 6.60 3.23 2.98
CA PHE A 166 7.29 2.13 2.31
C PHE A 166 8.03 1.25 3.32
N THR A 167 7.26 0.40 4.01
CA THR A 167 7.81 -0.55 4.99
C THR A 167 8.18 -1.88 4.35
N LYS A 168 9.11 -2.63 4.95
CA LYS A 168 9.52 -3.96 4.46
C LYS A 168 8.37 -4.96 4.37
N ASP A 169 7.38 -4.82 5.24
CA ASP A 169 6.20 -5.70 5.31
C ASP A 169 5.05 -5.23 4.41
N MET A 170 5.23 -4.14 3.67
CA MET A 170 4.23 -3.63 2.77
C MET A 170 4.00 -4.59 1.60
N GLY A 171 2.73 -4.84 1.27
CA GLY A 171 2.36 -5.63 0.09
C GLY A 171 2.88 -5.01 -1.21
N THR A 172 3.74 -5.72 -1.93
CA THR A 172 4.42 -5.23 -3.15
C THR A 172 3.61 -5.47 -4.43
N PHE A 173 2.38 -5.95 -4.32
CA PHE A 173 1.55 -6.33 -5.49
C PHE A 173 1.37 -5.18 -6.48
N TYR A 174 0.92 -4.02 -6.01
CA TYR A 174 0.73 -2.85 -6.87
C TYR A 174 2.05 -2.31 -7.42
N LEU A 175 3.11 -2.31 -6.62
CA LEU A 175 4.44 -1.88 -7.05
C LEU A 175 4.96 -2.74 -8.21
N LYS A 176 4.74 -4.06 -8.17
CA LYS A 176 5.09 -4.97 -9.27
C LYS A 176 4.28 -4.69 -10.53
N GLN A 177 2.99 -4.44 -10.42
CA GLN A 177 2.16 -4.08 -11.58
C GLN A 177 2.64 -2.78 -12.22
N ILE A 178 2.92 -1.77 -11.41
CA ILE A 178 3.44 -0.49 -11.88
C ILE A 178 4.78 -0.66 -12.59
N ALA A 179 5.70 -1.40 -11.99
CA ALA A 179 6.99 -1.68 -12.61
C ALA A 179 6.81 -2.35 -13.99
N GLY A 180 5.91 -3.33 -14.10
CA GLY A 180 5.59 -3.98 -15.36
C GLY A 180 5.04 -3.05 -16.42
N LEU A 181 4.07 -2.19 -16.05
CA LEU A 181 3.46 -1.22 -16.96
C LEU A 181 4.44 -0.12 -17.39
N ALA A 182 5.21 0.44 -16.44
CA ALA A 182 6.25 1.43 -16.73
C ALA A 182 7.33 0.86 -17.66
N ALA A 183 7.83 -0.35 -17.37
CA ALA A 183 8.80 -1.01 -18.21
C ALA A 183 8.27 -1.27 -19.63
N ALA A 184 7.01 -1.69 -19.77
CA ALA A 184 6.38 -1.89 -21.08
C ALA A 184 6.28 -0.58 -21.88
N ALA A 185 5.88 0.52 -21.21
CA ALA A 185 5.80 1.83 -21.83
C ALA A 185 7.17 2.34 -22.29
N LEU A 186 8.21 2.19 -21.47
CA LEU A 186 9.59 2.60 -21.81
C LEU A 186 10.17 1.76 -22.95
N ARG A 187 9.94 0.44 -22.97
CA ARG A 187 10.37 -0.42 -24.09
C ARG A 187 9.74 -0.02 -25.42
N ARG A 188 8.46 0.37 -25.39
CA ARG A 188 7.73 0.79 -26.60
C ARG A 188 8.40 1.98 -27.29
N VAL A 189 8.93 2.92 -26.55
CA VAL A 189 9.58 4.14 -27.09
C VAL A 189 11.10 4.02 -27.19
N ALA A 190 11.66 2.81 -27.01
CA ALA A 190 13.11 2.56 -27.00
C ALA A 190 13.88 3.54 -26.09
N TRP A 191 13.33 3.78 -24.89
CA TRP A 191 13.91 4.74 -23.94
C TRP A 191 15.40 4.48 -23.71
N GLN A 192 16.20 5.51 -23.87
CA GLN A 192 17.62 5.52 -23.57
C GLN A 192 17.85 6.53 -22.46
N SER A 193 18.53 6.10 -21.39
CA SER A 193 19.01 7.02 -20.37
C SER A 193 20.14 7.85 -20.98
N TYR A 194 19.95 9.14 -21.06
CA TYR A 194 21.01 10.08 -21.36
C TYR A 194 21.85 10.35 -20.12
#